data_44f673890404557a5ef18e3da629060d
#
_entry.id   44f673890404557a5ef18e3da629060d
#
_cell.length_a   1.000
_cell.length_b   1.000
_cell.length_c   1.000
_cell.angle_alpha   90.00
_cell.angle_beta   90.00
_cell.angle_gamma   90.00
#
_symmetry.space_group_name_H-M   'P 1'
#
loop_
_entity.id
_entity.type
_entity.pdbx_description
1 polymer ?
#
loop_
_entity_poly.entity_id
_entity_poly.type
_entity_poly.pdbx_seq_one_letter_code
_entity_poly.pdbx_strand_id
1 'polypeptide(L)'
;MERIRANPKLRWSIVQRNFWVHGVDSLLEFLKVSMDYTLKEVAAQIRCPTLLGWSESDPLSWNAERIYDSLTCPKKVVRFMNAEGAGDHCEVRARRLFDQRAFDWLDETLRVRTGTKGGA
;
A
#
# COMPACT_ATOMS: atom_id res chain seq x y z
N MET A 1 -0.39 22.90 12.66
CA MET A 1 -0.64 23.46 11.31
C MET A 1 0.54 24.24 10.74
N GLU A 2 1.18 25.10 11.51
CA GLU A 2 2.29 25.94 11.06
C GLU A 2 3.46 25.14 10.45
N ARG A 3 3.92 24.09 11.14
CA ARG A 3 4.96 23.16 10.61
C ARG A 3 4.57 22.49 9.28
N ILE A 4 3.30 22.17 9.10
CA ILE A 4 2.81 21.55 7.86
C ILE A 4 2.84 22.59 6.74
N ARG A 5 2.41 23.81 7.00
CA ARG A 5 2.41 24.90 6.01
C ARG A 5 3.82 25.37 5.63
N ALA A 6 4.76 25.32 6.57
CA ALA A 6 6.15 25.68 6.34
C ALA A 6 6.92 24.64 5.51
N ASN A 7 6.51 23.38 5.51
CA ASN A 7 7.12 22.32 4.70
C ASN A 7 6.40 22.19 3.35
N PRO A 8 7.02 22.48 2.21
CA PRO A 8 6.38 22.45 0.90
C PRO A 8 5.73 21.10 0.56
N LYS A 9 6.38 19.97 0.90
CA LYS A 9 5.84 18.61 0.65
C LYS A 9 4.58 18.35 1.49
N LEU A 10 4.64 18.65 2.79
CA LEU A 10 3.49 18.45 3.68
C LEU A 10 2.35 19.42 3.35
N ARG A 11 2.66 20.67 2.99
CA ARG A 11 1.67 21.64 2.54
C ARG A 11 0.94 21.14 1.30
N TRP A 12 1.68 20.67 0.31
CA TRP A 12 1.08 20.12 -0.91
C TRP A 12 0.24 18.87 -0.62
N SER A 13 0.80 17.89 0.09
CA SER A 13 0.13 16.61 0.30
C SER A 13 -1.07 16.71 1.23
N ILE A 14 -0.96 17.46 2.34
CA ILE A 14 -2.03 17.55 3.35
C ILE A 14 -2.99 18.67 3.02
N VAL A 15 -2.50 19.91 2.90
CA VAL A 15 -3.38 21.08 2.79
C VAL A 15 -3.96 21.24 1.39
N GLN A 16 -3.15 21.08 0.35
CA GLN A 16 -3.61 21.32 -1.02
C GLN A 16 -4.29 20.10 -1.62
N ARG A 17 -3.74 18.90 -1.42
CA ARG A 17 -4.26 17.68 -2.03
C ARG A 17 -5.29 16.99 -1.14
N ASN A 18 -4.94 16.61 0.08
CA ASN A 18 -5.82 15.76 0.89
C ASN A 18 -7.06 16.51 1.36
N PHE A 19 -6.97 17.80 1.69
CA PHE A 19 -8.16 18.59 2.02
C PHE A 19 -9.11 18.66 0.83
N TRP A 20 -8.57 18.93 -0.35
CA TRP A 20 -9.39 18.98 -1.57
C TRP A 20 -10.02 17.63 -1.91
N VAL A 21 -9.25 16.53 -1.85
CA VAL A 21 -9.73 15.17 -2.17
C VAL A 21 -10.84 14.73 -1.22
N HIS A 22 -10.75 15.08 0.07
CA HIS A 22 -11.71 14.68 1.08
C HIS A 22 -12.81 15.73 1.34
N GLY A 23 -12.77 16.87 0.66
CA GLY A 23 -13.76 17.94 0.84
C GLY A 23 -13.77 18.53 2.25
N VAL A 24 -12.59 18.66 2.87
CA VAL A 24 -12.42 19.16 4.23
C VAL A 24 -11.53 20.40 4.28
N ASP A 25 -11.74 21.27 5.26
CA ASP A 25 -11.01 22.54 5.37
C ASP A 25 -10.02 22.59 6.54
N SER A 26 -9.99 21.54 7.36
CA SER A 26 -9.12 21.50 8.54
C SER A 26 -8.39 20.16 8.69
N LEU A 27 -7.22 20.21 9.37
CA LEU A 27 -6.48 19.00 9.71
C LEU A 27 -7.29 18.05 10.61
N LEU A 28 -8.08 18.59 11.51
CA LEU A 28 -8.90 17.78 12.41
C LEU A 28 -9.97 17.00 11.65
N GLU A 29 -10.66 17.66 10.72
CA GLU A 29 -11.64 17.00 9.85
C GLU A 29 -10.97 15.96 8.95
N PHE A 30 -9.82 16.29 8.35
CA PHE A 30 -9.06 15.32 7.57
C PHE A 30 -8.68 14.08 8.38
N LEU A 31 -8.20 14.25 9.61
CA LEU A 31 -7.86 13.13 10.47
C LEU A 31 -9.08 12.28 10.84
N LYS A 32 -10.23 12.92 11.14
CA LYS A 32 -11.49 12.19 11.40
C LYS A 32 -11.91 11.35 10.21
N VAL A 33 -11.96 11.93 9.01
CA VAL A 33 -12.33 11.21 7.79
C VAL A 33 -11.30 10.09 7.49
N SER A 34 -10.01 10.34 7.74
CA SER A 34 -8.96 9.33 7.50
C SER A 34 -9.10 8.10 8.41
N MET A 35 -9.73 8.22 9.58
CA MET A 35 -9.95 7.08 10.48
C MET A 35 -10.98 6.09 9.93
N ASP A 36 -11.84 6.50 9.00
CA ASP A 36 -12.83 5.62 8.36
C ASP A 36 -12.17 4.72 7.28
N TYR A 37 -11.00 5.09 6.78
CA TYR A 37 -10.21 4.28 5.84
C TYR A 37 -9.39 3.22 6.58
N THR A 38 -10.04 2.13 6.95
CA THR A 38 -9.40 1.05 7.71
C THR A 38 -9.74 -0.32 7.12
N LEU A 39 -8.79 -1.25 7.18
CA LEU A 39 -8.99 -2.66 6.85
C LEU A 39 -9.27 -3.53 8.08
N LYS A 40 -9.29 -2.95 9.29
CA LYS A 40 -9.34 -3.68 10.55
C LYS A 40 -10.46 -4.72 10.62
N GLU A 41 -11.66 -4.35 10.19
CA GLU A 41 -12.85 -5.21 10.28
C GLU A 41 -13.07 -6.06 9.02
N VAL A 42 -12.39 -5.76 7.91
CA VAL A 42 -12.66 -6.35 6.60
C VAL A 42 -11.49 -7.15 6.03
N ALA A 43 -10.29 -7.01 6.56
CA ALA A 43 -9.10 -7.71 6.05
C ALA A 43 -9.30 -9.23 5.97
N ALA A 44 -9.90 -9.84 7.01
CA ALA A 44 -10.17 -11.27 7.04
C ALA A 44 -11.23 -11.74 6.03
N GLN A 45 -11.98 -10.82 5.42
CA GLN A 45 -12.99 -11.11 4.40
C GLN A 45 -12.42 -11.11 2.98
N ILE A 46 -11.18 -10.66 2.80
CA ILE A 46 -10.49 -10.67 1.50
C ILE A 46 -10.21 -12.13 1.13
N ARG A 47 -10.71 -12.56 -0.02
CA ARG A 47 -10.59 -13.95 -0.51
C ARG A 47 -9.62 -14.11 -1.68
N CYS A 48 -9.35 -13.04 -2.41
CA CYS A 48 -8.40 -13.09 -3.52
C CYS A 48 -6.95 -13.19 -3.01
N PRO A 49 -6.05 -13.83 -3.76
CA PRO A 49 -4.62 -13.74 -3.49
C PRO A 49 -4.18 -12.28 -3.38
N THR A 50 -3.42 -11.96 -2.34
CA THR A 50 -3.06 -10.58 -2.02
C THR A 50 -1.55 -10.40 -1.91
N LEU A 51 -1.01 -9.47 -2.68
CA LEU A 51 0.38 -9.01 -2.59
C LEU A 51 0.44 -7.72 -1.79
N LEU A 52 1.34 -7.65 -0.83
CA LEU A 52 1.60 -6.46 -0.03
C LEU A 52 3.02 -5.95 -0.30
N GLY A 53 3.16 -4.66 -0.60
CA GLY A 53 4.44 -3.98 -0.69
C GLY A 53 4.87 -3.43 0.67
N TRP A 54 6.13 -3.64 1.03
CA TRP A 54 6.76 -3.04 2.20
C TRP A 54 8.06 -2.36 1.78
N SER A 55 8.22 -1.08 2.11
CA SER A 55 9.38 -0.28 1.73
C SER A 55 10.11 0.23 2.96
N GLU A 56 11.43 0.08 2.97
CA GLU A 56 12.28 0.29 4.14
C GLU A 56 12.18 1.73 4.71
N SER A 57 12.10 2.73 3.87
CA SER A 57 12.02 4.15 4.25
C SER A 57 10.61 4.75 4.15
N ASP A 58 9.57 3.93 3.94
CA ASP A 58 8.18 4.39 3.85
C ASP A 58 7.36 4.00 5.07
N PRO A 59 7.16 4.90 6.05
CA PRO A 59 6.34 4.62 7.22
C PRO A 59 4.91 4.20 6.92
N LEU A 60 4.35 4.59 5.77
CA LEU A 60 2.99 4.22 5.38
C LEU A 60 2.89 2.75 5.02
N SER A 61 3.97 2.16 4.49
CA SER A 61 4.03 0.74 4.12
C SER A 61 4.33 -0.19 5.31
N TRP A 62 4.81 0.32 6.45
CA TRP A 62 5.21 -0.52 7.59
C TRP A 62 4.04 -1.28 8.22
N ASN A 63 2.79 -0.83 7.99
CA ASN A 63 1.61 -1.58 8.39
C ASN A 63 1.32 -2.83 7.53
N ALA A 64 2.06 -3.06 6.46
CA ALA A 64 1.87 -4.22 5.58
C ALA A 64 1.96 -5.54 6.34
N GLU A 65 2.85 -5.66 7.34
CA GLU A 65 2.97 -6.87 8.16
C GLU A 65 1.71 -7.12 9.01
N ARG A 66 1.14 -6.07 9.61
CA ARG A 66 -0.11 -6.18 10.39
C ARG A 66 -1.29 -6.56 9.49
N ILE A 67 -1.34 -5.99 8.28
CA ILE A 67 -2.36 -6.36 7.29
C ILE A 67 -2.15 -7.82 6.89
N TYR A 68 -0.91 -8.23 6.62
CA TYR A 68 -0.56 -9.61 6.30
C TYR A 68 -1.10 -10.58 7.35
N ASP A 69 -0.87 -10.32 8.64
CA ASP A 69 -1.34 -11.17 9.72
C ASP A 69 -2.87 -11.26 9.79
N SER A 70 -3.57 -10.19 9.40
CA SER A 70 -5.04 -10.12 9.40
C SER A 70 -5.70 -10.80 8.19
N LEU A 71 -4.97 -11.06 7.12
CA LEU A 71 -5.49 -11.73 5.93
C LEU A 71 -5.59 -13.24 6.15
N THR A 72 -6.64 -13.87 5.61
CA THR A 72 -6.85 -15.32 5.62
C THR A 72 -6.66 -15.99 4.26
N CYS A 73 -6.57 -15.18 3.18
CA CYS A 73 -6.35 -15.64 1.82
C CYS A 73 -4.86 -15.96 1.54
N PRO A 74 -4.54 -16.58 0.38
CA PRO A 74 -3.15 -16.66 -0.10
C PRO A 74 -2.52 -15.27 -0.17
N LYS A 75 -1.36 -15.10 0.43
CA LYS A 75 -0.76 -13.78 0.62
C LYS A 75 0.76 -13.81 0.55
N LYS A 76 1.36 -12.70 0.13
CA LYS A 76 2.81 -12.51 0.08
C LYS A 76 3.17 -11.07 0.42
N VAL A 77 4.26 -10.86 1.15
CA VAL A 77 4.89 -9.55 1.32
C VAL A 77 6.13 -9.48 0.43
N VAL A 78 6.24 -8.43 -0.35
CA VAL A 78 7.46 -8.09 -1.09
C VAL A 78 8.12 -6.90 -0.41
N ARG A 79 9.40 -7.06 -0.08
CA ARG A 79 10.19 -6.03 0.58
C ARG A 79 11.03 -5.27 -0.44
N PHE A 80 11.03 -3.95 -0.31
CA PHE A 80 11.80 -3.03 -1.15
C PHE A 80 12.82 -2.28 -0.28
N MET A 81 14.10 -2.52 -0.55
CA MET A 81 15.18 -2.06 0.29
C MET A 81 15.85 -0.80 -0.28
N ASN A 82 16.43 0.01 0.60
CA ASN A 82 17.21 1.17 0.21
C ASN A 82 18.44 0.79 -0.64
N ALA A 83 19.06 -0.34 -0.35
CA ALA A 83 20.20 -0.85 -1.11
C ALA A 83 19.87 -1.14 -2.58
N GLU A 84 18.59 -1.38 -2.89
CA GLU A 84 18.09 -1.60 -4.26
C GLU A 84 17.59 -0.29 -4.90
N GLY A 85 17.65 0.84 -4.19
CA GLY A 85 17.06 2.10 -4.59
C GLY A 85 15.52 2.14 -4.50
N ALA A 86 14.91 1.14 -3.88
CA ALA A 86 13.46 0.91 -3.88
C ALA A 86 12.78 1.23 -2.52
N GLY A 87 13.52 1.68 -1.52
CA GLY A 87 13.00 1.87 -0.16
C GLY A 87 12.10 3.10 0.03
N ASP A 88 11.91 3.95 -0.97
CA ASP A 88 11.08 5.15 -0.90
C ASP A 88 9.58 4.83 -1.06
N HIS A 89 8.74 5.78 -0.67
CA HIS A 89 7.28 5.70 -0.84
C HIS A 89 6.86 5.37 -2.29
N CYS A 90 6.05 4.33 -2.45
CA CYS A 90 5.59 3.80 -3.73
C CYS A 90 6.73 3.42 -4.70
N GLU A 91 7.93 3.15 -4.19
CA GLU A 91 9.13 2.77 -4.96
C GLU A 91 9.40 3.69 -6.16
N VAL A 92 9.17 5.00 -5.97
CA VAL A 92 9.18 6.00 -7.06
C VAL A 92 10.50 6.05 -7.83
N ARG A 93 11.62 5.66 -7.20
CA ARG A 93 12.95 5.62 -7.85
C ARG A 93 13.26 4.28 -8.50
N ALA A 94 12.52 3.23 -8.17
CA ALA A 94 12.74 1.88 -8.65
C ALA A 94 11.45 1.24 -9.19
N ARG A 95 10.64 2.01 -9.90
CA ARG A 95 9.33 1.58 -10.40
C ARG A 95 9.40 0.29 -11.23
N ARG A 96 10.44 0.12 -12.03
CA ARG A 96 10.64 -1.11 -12.82
C ARG A 96 10.82 -2.35 -11.94
N LEU A 97 11.51 -2.21 -10.79
CA LEU A 97 11.69 -3.31 -9.85
C LEU A 97 10.36 -3.69 -9.17
N PHE A 98 9.55 -2.68 -8.81
CA PHE A 98 8.20 -2.92 -8.32
C PHE A 98 7.35 -3.66 -9.36
N ASP A 99 7.30 -3.15 -10.59
CA ASP A 99 6.50 -3.72 -11.67
C ASP A 99 6.94 -5.18 -11.94
N GLN A 100 8.24 -5.44 -12.03
CA GLN A 100 8.77 -6.79 -12.21
C GLN A 100 8.29 -7.73 -11.10
N ARG A 101 8.50 -7.39 -9.83
CA ARG A 101 8.12 -8.26 -8.70
C ARG A 101 6.61 -8.47 -8.60
N ALA A 102 5.83 -7.43 -8.88
CA ALA A 102 4.37 -7.50 -8.86
C ALA A 102 3.84 -8.38 -10.00
N PHE A 103 4.35 -8.22 -11.21
CA PHE A 103 3.90 -9.02 -12.36
C PHE A 103 4.42 -10.46 -12.31
N ASP A 104 5.65 -10.70 -11.86
CA ASP A 104 6.15 -12.06 -11.64
C ASP A 104 5.25 -12.82 -10.64
N TRP A 105 4.88 -12.16 -9.53
CA TRP A 105 3.94 -12.74 -8.57
C TRP A 105 2.55 -12.96 -9.17
N LEU A 106 2.06 -12.02 -9.95
CA LEU A 106 0.75 -12.14 -10.62
C LEU A 106 0.76 -13.33 -11.60
N ASP A 107 1.80 -13.48 -12.41
CA ASP A 107 1.97 -14.58 -13.34
C ASP A 107 2.01 -15.93 -12.62
N GLU A 108 2.77 -16.03 -11.53
CA GLU A 108 2.80 -17.22 -10.69
C GLU A 108 1.39 -17.56 -10.15
N THR A 109 0.68 -16.55 -9.67
CA THR A 109 -0.66 -16.70 -9.10
C THR A 109 -1.69 -17.17 -10.15
N LEU A 110 -1.64 -16.60 -11.35
CA LEU A 110 -2.54 -16.94 -12.45
C LEU A 110 -2.21 -18.33 -13.05
N ARG A 111 -0.95 -18.71 -13.13
CA ARG A 111 -0.54 -20.05 -13.65
C ARG A 111 -1.00 -21.17 -12.72
N VAL A 112 -0.92 -21.00 -11.41
CA VAL A 112 -1.43 -21.98 -10.45
C VAL A 112 -2.95 -22.19 -10.62
N ARG A 113 -3.71 -21.15 -10.97
CA ARG A 113 -5.15 -21.26 -11.24
C ARG A 113 -5.48 -21.93 -12.58
N THR A 114 -4.62 -21.81 -13.59
CA THR A 114 -4.83 -22.45 -14.90
C THR A 114 -4.48 -23.95 -14.89
N GLY A 115 -3.62 -24.40 -13.98
CA GLY A 115 -3.22 -25.81 -13.83
C GLY A 115 -4.29 -26.73 -13.21
N THR A 116 -5.38 -26.19 -12.65
CA THR A 116 -6.44 -26.99 -11.97
C THR A 116 -7.65 -27.32 -12.86
N LYS A 117 -7.61 -27.03 -14.16
CA LYS A 117 -8.65 -27.42 -15.12
C LYS A 117 -8.20 -28.50 -16.10
N GLY A 118 -7.65 -29.56 -15.57
CA GLY A 118 -7.23 -30.69 -16.37
C GLY A 118 -7.29 -32.01 -15.58
N GLY A 119 -8.48 -32.41 -15.15
CA GLY A 119 -8.69 -33.65 -14.45
C GLY A 119 -10.17 -33.94 -14.26
N ALA A 120 -10.80 -34.44 -15.29
CA ALA A 120 -12.01 -35.26 -15.22
C ALA A 120 -11.91 -36.36 -16.26
#